data_ce958cff14e091e0ef5be5eb5e1123e1
#
_entry.id   ce958cff14e091e0ef5be5eb5e1123e1
#
_cell.length_a   1.000
_cell.length_b   1.000
_cell.length_c   1.000
_cell.angle_alpha   90.00
_cell.angle_beta   90.00
_cell.angle_gamma   90.00
#
_symmetry.space_group_name_H-M   'P 1'
#
loop_
_entity.id
_entity.type
_entity.pdbx_description
1 polymer ?
#
loop_
_entity_poly.entity_id
_entity_poly.type
_entity_poly.pdbx_seq_one_letter_code
_entity_poly.pdbx_strand_id
1 'polypeptide(L)'
;MTYHDSHYDEDLDLFDEARTEKIPAVRRRGKQPPPPPRKKKRKTFVWIGMVVVLALIAVGGYYGYKQLTGIGDYDDFAGQGKEDVIIQVKGGESTGDIAATLHDAGVVASSRAFVVAAESNAKVRGVQPGYYVMKKQASGKAAVAKIVDPKSQVGQFDIKPGAQLESITQPDNTVVDGITAKLAKASCADLNGKSTCVPPEQLAQVVQTADLAKLGVPDWAIPDANKAEPKRRLEGLIAPGVYDVKPGSTAEELWTQLVSASATQLQAWNMPTLADNTGYTPYQVLVMASLVEKEAITKDFGKVSRVTYNRLHDGMRLQYDSTINYVLDRPAIRTSDADRDKVGAYNTYGNSGLPPTPISAPGEGALKAAAAPEQGAWLYFVKCEKDGTSCFATTDDEHEANKNKARANGAY
;
A
#
# COMPACT_ATOMS: atom_id res chain seq x y z
N MET A 1 5.24 25.91 41.27
CA MET A 1 4.94 27.29 40.87
C MET A 1 3.72 27.18 40.02
N THR A 2 2.55 27.19 40.63
CA THR A 2 1.66 28.27 41.02
C THR A 2 1.02 28.96 39.84
N TYR A 3 -0.28 28.64 39.68
CA TYR A 3 -1.44 29.56 39.69
C TYR A 3 -1.65 30.39 38.41
N HIS A 4 -2.82 30.51 37.79
CA HIS A 4 -4.11 30.97 38.36
C HIS A 4 -5.29 30.65 37.43
N ASP A 5 -6.35 30.27 38.08
CA ASP A 5 -7.76 30.31 37.88
C ASP A 5 -8.29 31.74 37.61
N SER A 6 -9.38 31.87 36.86
CA SER A 6 -10.46 32.79 37.22
C SER A 6 -11.73 32.57 36.40
N HIS A 7 -12.75 32.18 37.12
CA HIS A 7 -14.18 32.35 36.91
C HIS A 7 -14.60 33.76 36.48
N TYR A 8 -15.70 33.85 35.76
CA TYR A 8 -16.78 34.83 36.05
C TYR A 8 -18.12 34.30 35.52
N ASP A 9 -18.98 33.96 36.50
CA ASP A 9 -20.44 34.03 36.43
C ASP A 9 -20.88 35.50 36.49
N GLU A 10 -22.02 35.83 35.91
CA GLU A 10 -23.01 36.70 36.54
C GLU A 10 -24.33 36.64 35.80
N ASP A 11 -25.30 36.18 36.59
CA ASP A 11 -26.73 36.39 36.55
C ASP A 11 -27.13 37.85 36.34
N LEU A 12 -28.35 38.04 35.85
CA LEU A 12 -29.26 39.05 36.36
C LEU A 12 -30.69 38.80 35.91
N ASP A 13 -31.47 38.26 36.86
CA ASP A 13 -32.93 38.47 37.01
C ASP A 13 -33.25 39.95 37.17
N LEU A 14 -34.43 40.34 36.73
CA LEU A 14 -35.25 41.34 37.47
C LEU A 14 -36.72 41.32 36.99
N PHE A 15 -37.63 40.81 37.84
CA PHE A 15 -38.78 41.41 38.50
C PHE A 15 -39.82 42.07 37.59
N ASP A 16 -41.04 41.57 37.57
CA ASP A 16 -42.13 41.54 38.53
C ASP A 16 -42.71 42.95 38.78
N GLU A 17 -43.99 43.13 38.53
CA GLU A 17 -44.98 43.59 39.46
C GLU A 17 -46.32 43.82 38.82
N ALA A 18 -47.30 43.26 39.48
CA ALA A 18 -48.74 43.41 39.30
C ALA A 18 -49.28 44.80 39.73
N ARG A 19 -50.31 45.25 39.12
CA ARG A 19 -51.27 46.08 39.82
C ARG A 19 -52.71 45.88 39.36
N THR A 20 -53.44 45.36 40.29
CA THR A 20 -54.92 45.34 40.33
C THR A 20 -55.49 46.71 40.48
N GLU A 21 -56.57 47.01 39.78
CA GLU A 21 -57.58 47.91 40.33
C GLU A 21 -59.02 47.61 39.84
N LYS A 22 -59.94 47.85 40.70
CA LYS A 22 -61.28 47.34 40.86
C LYS A 22 -62.36 48.04 39.98
N ILE A 23 -63.36 47.23 39.80
CA ILE A 23 -64.70 47.44 39.22
C ILE A 23 -65.42 48.65 39.80
N PRO A 24 -66.36 49.27 39.05
CA PRO A 24 -67.74 49.12 39.53
C PRO A 24 -68.78 48.72 38.44
N ALA A 25 -69.76 48.02 38.94
CA ALA A 25 -70.91 47.43 38.26
C ALA A 25 -71.99 48.49 37.92
N VAL A 26 -72.95 47.98 37.14
CA VAL A 26 -74.38 48.33 37.01
C VAL A 26 -74.83 48.90 35.63
N ARG A 27 -75.52 48.12 34.82
CA ARG A 27 -77.04 48.10 34.74
C ARG A 27 -77.52 47.18 33.61
N ARG A 28 -78.42 46.31 33.98
CA ARG A 28 -79.25 45.48 33.08
C ARG A 28 -80.14 46.34 32.19
N ARG A 29 -80.25 46.01 30.89
CA ARG A 29 -81.46 46.16 30.10
C ARG A 29 -81.53 45.19 28.91
N GLY A 30 -82.60 44.45 28.87
CA GLY A 30 -83.39 44.12 27.70
C GLY A 30 -82.82 43.07 26.73
N LYS A 31 -83.41 41.89 26.78
CA LYS A 31 -83.25 40.83 25.77
C LYS A 31 -83.87 41.25 24.44
N GLN A 32 -83.11 41.18 23.34
CA GLN A 32 -83.71 41.08 22.00
C GLN A 32 -83.25 39.75 21.39
N PRO A 33 -84.02 39.08 20.55
CA PRO A 33 -83.77 37.75 20.03
C PRO A 33 -82.64 37.76 18.96
N PRO A 34 -81.91 36.63 18.80
CA PRO A 34 -80.73 36.56 17.89
C PRO A 34 -81.18 36.49 16.41
N PRO A 35 -80.43 37.13 15.49
CA PRO A 35 -80.63 36.96 14.05
C PRO A 35 -80.14 35.61 13.59
N PRO A 36 -80.67 35.06 12.47
CA PRO A 36 -80.35 33.71 12.00
C PRO A 36 -78.88 33.53 11.49
N PRO A 37 -78.32 32.30 11.55
CA PRO A 37 -76.92 32.09 11.25
C PRO A 37 -76.65 32.27 9.75
N ARG A 38 -75.77 33.21 9.43
CA ARG A 38 -75.23 33.38 8.09
C ARG A 38 -74.25 32.21 7.78
N LYS A 39 -74.53 31.45 6.70
CA LYS A 39 -73.75 30.32 6.18
C LYS A 39 -72.31 30.71 5.87
N LYS A 40 -71.32 30.24 6.69
CA LYS A 40 -69.87 30.38 6.49
C LYS A 40 -69.28 29.39 5.45
N LYS A 41 -69.92 29.12 4.34
CA LYS A 41 -69.42 28.13 3.32
C LYS A 41 -68.50 28.74 2.25
N ARG A 42 -68.34 30.09 2.22
CA ARG A 42 -67.52 30.69 1.12
C ARG A 42 -66.03 30.91 1.43
N LYS A 43 -65.64 30.97 2.71
CA LYS A 43 -64.27 31.22 3.07
C LYS A 43 -63.38 29.95 2.99
N THR A 44 -63.92 28.76 3.23
CA THR A 44 -63.17 27.50 3.20
C THR A 44 -62.74 27.10 1.77
N PHE A 45 -63.61 27.36 0.77
CA PHE A 45 -63.25 27.10 -0.65
C PHE A 45 -62.20 28.07 -1.17
N VAL A 46 -62.17 29.32 -0.70
CA VAL A 46 -61.13 30.28 -1.08
C VAL A 46 -59.77 29.89 -0.49
N TRP A 47 -59.73 29.39 0.76
CA TRP A 47 -58.50 28.90 1.39
C TRP A 47 -57.98 27.61 0.74
N ILE A 48 -58.82 26.65 0.37
CA ILE A 48 -58.42 25.44 -0.36
C ILE A 48 -57.90 25.82 -1.74
N GLY A 49 -58.57 26.72 -2.46
CA GLY A 49 -58.09 27.23 -3.75
C GLY A 49 -56.73 27.92 -3.65
N MET A 50 -56.46 28.72 -2.60
CA MET A 50 -55.20 29.38 -2.37
C MET A 50 -54.05 28.38 -2.06
N VAL A 51 -54.34 27.33 -1.25
CA VAL A 51 -53.35 26.27 -0.95
C VAL A 51 -53.01 25.46 -2.22
N VAL A 52 -54.01 25.14 -3.06
CA VAL A 52 -53.78 24.46 -4.33
C VAL A 52 -52.95 25.30 -5.30
N VAL A 53 -53.23 26.61 -5.40
CA VAL A 53 -52.46 27.54 -6.25
C VAL A 53 -51.01 27.67 -5.73
N LEU A 54 -50.83 27.81 -4.41
CA LEU A 54 -49.47 27.84 -3.82
C LEU A 54 -48.73 26.54 -4.02
N ALA A 55 -49.39 25.37 -3.91
CA ALA A 55 -48.81 24.08 -4.20
C ALA A 55 -48.41 23.94 -5.69
N LEU A 56 -49.24 24.41 -6.60
CA LEU A 56 -48.92 24.42 -8.05
C LEU A 56 -47.78 25.39 -8.38
N ILE A 57 -47.72 26.56 -7.72
CA ILE A 57 -46.60 27.50 -7.86
C ILE A 57 -45.33 26.90 -7.27
N ALA A 58 -45.38 26.22 -6.14
CA ALA A 58 -44.24 25.55 -5.52
C ALA A 58 -43.75 24.40 -6.38
N VAL A 59 -44.64 23.55 -6.92
CA VAL A 59 -44.33 22.47 -7.83
C VAL A 59 -43.80 23.02 -9.16
N GLY A 60 -44.49 23.99 -9.77
CA GLY A 60 -44.03 24.63 -11.01
C GLY A 60 -42.74 25.40 -10.85
N GLY A 61 -42.57 26.09 -9.70
CA GLY A 61 -41.31 26.76 -9.34
C GLY A 61 -40.15 25.75 -9.11
N TYR A 62 -40.41 24.62 -8.47
CA TYR A 62 -39.44 23.55 -8.31
C TYR A 62 -39.03 22.92 -9.63
N TYR A 63 -39.97 22.58 -10.51
CA TYR A 63 -39.69 22.06 -11.84
C TYR A 63 -39.02 23.09 -12.76
N GLY A 64 -39.49 24.35 -12.71
CA GLY A 64 -38.89 25.45 -13.46
C GLY A 64 -37.47 25.78 -12.99
N TYR A 65 -37.23 25.78 -11.69
CA TYR A 65 -35.90 25.95 -11.10
C TYR A 65 -34.97 24.80 -11.51
N LYS A 66 -35.45 23.54 -11.44
CA LYS A 66 -34.71 22.36 -11.86
C LYS A 66 -34.33 22.41 -13.34
N GLN A 67 -35.23 22.86 -14.20
CA GLN A 67 -35.02 22.96 -15.65
C GLN A 67 -34.13 24.15 -16.07
N LEU A 68 -34.19 25.29 -15.34
CA LEU A 68 -33.36 26.47 -15.60
C LEU A 68 -31.95 26.37 -15.04
N THR A 69 -31.75 25.66 -13.94
CA THR A 69 -30.45 25.58 -13.26
C THR A 69 -29.65 24.34 -13.61
N GLY A 70 -30.26 23.31 -14.21
CA GLY A 70 -29.67 22.00 -14.43
C GLY A 70 -29.18 21.33 -13.14
N ILE A 71 -29.52 21.90 -11.98
CA ILE A 71 -29.15 21.36 -10.67
C ILE A 71 -30.02 20.12 -10.40
N GLY A 72 -29.42 18.95 -10.56
CA GLY A 72 -30.06 17.68 -10.29
C GLY A 72 -30.30 16.78 -11.51
N ASP A 73 -30.14 17.28 -12.73
CA ASP A 73 -30.14 16.43 -13.93
C ASP A 73 -28.72 16.05 -14.30
N TYR A 74 -28.46 14.78 -14.30
CA TYR A 74 -27.23 14.16 -14.81
C TYR A 74 -27.58 12.81 -15.43
N ASP A 75 -26.86 12.46 -16.48
CA ASP A 75 -27.02 11.16 -17.11
C ASP A 75 -26.50 10.07 -16.16
N ASP A 76 -27.32 9.05 -15.93
CA ASP A 76 -26.94 7.85 -15.20
C ASP A 76 -27.45 6.60 -15.91
N PHE A 77 -26.65 5.54 -15.87
CA PHE A 77 -27.08 4.22 -16.35
C PHE A 77 -27.98 3.54 -15.34
N ALA A 78 -28.79 2.59 -15.80
CA ALA A 78 -29.60 1.75 -14.93
C ALA A 78 -28.87 0.42 -14.64
N GLY A 79 -28.92 -0.02 -13.35
CA GLY A 79 -28.50 -1.37 -12.95
C GLY A 79 -27.01 -1.52 -12.60
N GLN A 80 -26.56 -2.78 -12.65
CA GLN A 80 -25.25 -3.19 -12.11
C GLN A 80 -24.10 -3.13 -13.13
N GLY A 81 -24.39 -2.74 -14.36
CA GLY A 81 -23.43 -2.74 -15.45
C GLY A 81 -23.38 -4.10 -16.18
N LYS A 82 -22.54 -4.15 -17.24
CA LYS A 82 -22.48 -5.29 -18.17
C LYS A 82 -21.10 -5.94 -18.19
N GLU A 83 -20.17 -5.38 -18.95
CA GLU A 83 -18.83 -5.92 -19.19
C GLU A 83 -17.83 -5.47 -18.11
N ASP A 84 -16.91 -6.35 -17.75
CA ASP A 84 -15.83 -6.00 -16.86
C ASP A 84 -14.79 -5.14 -17.57
N VAL A 85 -14.28 -4.14 -16.87
CA VAL A 85 -13.18 -3.27 -17.29
C VAL A 85 -12.26 -3.01 -16.12
N ILE A 86 -10.96 -2.96 -16.36
CA ILE A 86 -9.98 -2.56 -15.34
C ILE A 86 -9.79 -1.04 -15.44
N ILE A 87 -9.94 -0.37 -14.29
CA ILE A 87 -9.56 1.03 -14.12
C ILE A 87 -8.38 1.15 -13.16
N GLN A 88 -7.68 2.26 -13.21
CA GLN A 88 -6.63 2.60 -12.24
C GLN A 88 -7.06 3.81 -11.42
N VAL A 89 -6.98 3.69 -10.11
CA VAL A 89 -7.02 4.82 -9.16
C VAL A 89 -5.59 5.16 -8.81
N LYS A 90 -5.19 6.41 -9.03
CA LYS A 90 -3.81 6.87 -8.76
C LYS A 90 -3.72 7.45 -7.34
N GLY A 91 -2.51 7.49 -6.80
CA GLY A 91 -2.25 8.12 -5.51
C GLY A 91 -2.65 9.61 -5.52
N GLY A 92 -3.40 10.03 -4.49
CA GLY A 92 -3.82 11.42 -4.33
C GLY A 92 -5.05 11.84 -5.16
N GLU A 93 -5.67 10.95 -5.93
CA GLU A 93 -6.90 11.25 -6.66
C GLU A 93 -8.06 11.58 -5.71
N SER A 94 -8.78 12.66 -6.03
CA SER A 94 -10.04 13.00 -5.36
C SER A 94 -11.19 12.13 -5.86
N THR A 95 -12.31 12.11 -5.13
CA THR A 95 -13.55 11.46 -5.61
C THR A 95 -13.97 11.97 -7.01
N GLY A 96 -13.69 13.25 -7.32
CA GLY A 96 -13.96 13.82 -8.64
C GLY A 96 -13.06 13.26 -9.73
N ASP A 97 -11.77 13.05 -9.45
CA ASP A 97 -10.81 12.48 -10.39
C ASP A 97 -11.15 11.00 -10.66
N ILE A 98 -11.48 10.24 -9.60
CA ILE A 98 -11.98 8.86 -9.74
C ILE A 98 -13.25 8.83 -10.59
N ALA A 99 -14.18 9.77 -10.39
CA ALA A 99 -15.41 9.86 -11.17
C ALA A 99 -15.14 10.13 -12.65
N ALA A 100 -14.14 10.98 -12.97
CA ALA A 100 -13.70 11.23 -14.35
C ALA A 100 -13.12 9.95 -14.98
N THR A 101 -12.22 9.27 -14.27
CA THR A 101 -11.65 7.98 -14.71
C THR A 101 -12.74 6.93 -15.01
N LEU A 102 -13.76 6.84 -14.15
CA LEU A 102 -14.88 5.91 -14.32
C LEU A 102 -15.76 6.29 -15.52
N HIS A 103 -15.98 7.57 -15.75
CA HIS A 103 -16.72 8.06 -16.92
C HIS A 103 -15.96 7.77 -18.23
N ASP A 104 -14.66 8.10 -18.28
CA ASP A 104 -13.82 7.89 -19.45
C ASP A 104 -13.69 6.40 -19.81
N ALA A 105 -13.71 5.52 -18.78
CA ALA A 105 -13.74 4.06 -18.96
C ALA A 105 -15.13 3.52 -19.36
N GLY A 106 -16.17 4.37 -19.43
CA GLY A 106 -17.53 3.97 -19.76
C GLY A 106 -18.24 3.18 -18.64
N VAL A 107 -17.73 3.28 -17.39
CA VAL A 107 -18.35 2.65 -16.21
C VAL A 107 -19.63 3.38 -15.82
N VAL A 108 -19.60 4.71 -15.76
CA VAL A 108 -20.75 5.56 -15.44
C VAL A 108 -21.10 6.47 -16.62
N ALA A 109 -22.36 6.89 -16.73
CA ALA A 109 -22.83 7.76 -17.81
C ALA A 109 -22.29 9.19 -17.66
N SER A 110 -22.04 9.64 -16.43
CA SER A 110 -21.42 10.92 -16.13
C SER A 110 -20.61 10.85 -14.82
N SER A 111 -19.57 11.68 -14.71
CA SER A 111 -18.81 11.82 -13.45
C SER A 111 -19.73 12.25 -12.31
N ARG A 112 -20.76 13.06 -12.59
CA ARG A 112 -21.72 13.53 -11.60
C ARG A 112 -22.57 12.40 -11.01
N ALA A 113 -22.94 11.39 -11.80
CA ALA A 113 -23.66 10.21 -11.33
C ALA A 113 -22.89 9.49 -10.21
N PHE A 114 -21.58 9.34 -10.40
CA PHE A 114 -20.72 8.73 -9.37
C PHE A 114 -20.56 9.63 -8.14
N VAL A 115 -20.26 10.93 -8.31
CA VAL A 115 -20.04 11.88 -7.20
C VAL A 115 -21.27 11.97 -6.30
N VAL A 116 -22.46 12.14 -6.89
CA VAL A 116 -23.73 12.20 -6.12
C VAL A 116 -23.99 10.90 -5.37
N ALA A 117 -23.75 9.75 -6.00
CA ALA A 117 -23.88 8.46 -5.32
C ALA A 117 -22.85 8.29 -4.18
N ALA A 118 -21.64 8.83 -4.36
CA ALA A 118 -20.54 8.76 -3.39
C ALA A 118 -20.81 9.59 -2.12
N GLU A 119 -21.57 10.68 -2.20
CA GLU A 119 -21.94 11.51 -1.04
C GLU A 119 -22.60 10.70 0.08
N SER A 120 -23.37 9.68 -0.28
CA SER A 120 -24.05 8.80 0.66
C SER A 120 -23.19 7.65 1.21
N ASN A 121 -21.93 7.52 0.75
CA ASN A 121 -21.04 6.40 1.12
C ASN A 121 -19.64 6.88 1.52
N ALA A 122 -19.43 7.07 2.82
CA ALA A 122 -18.15 7.53 3.37
C ALA A 122 -16.94 6.63 3.01
N LYS A 123 -17.15 5.36 2.66
CA LYS A 123 -16.07 4.43 2.28
C LYS A 123 -15.35 4.84 0.98
N VAL A 124 -16.00 5.63 0.11
CA VAL A 124 -15.38 6.11 -1.14
C VAL A 124 -14.14 6.95 -0.85
N ARG A 125 -14.12 7.69 0.26
CA ARG A 125 -12.94 8.49 0.68
C ARG A 125 -11.74 7.64 1.10
N GLY A 126 -11.96 6.36 1.35
CA GLY A 126 -10.93 5.39 1.73
C GLY A 126 -10.50 4.48 0.60
N VAL A 127 -10.95 4.71 -0.64
CA VAL A 127 -10.51 3.96 -1.82
C VAL A 127 -9.00 4.16 -2.00
N GLN A 128 -8.26 3.06 -1.99
CA GLN A 128 -6.81 3.08 -2.10
C GLN A 128 -6.37 3.17 -3.57
N PRO A 129 -5.19 3.71 -3.86
CA PRO A 129 -4.57 3.57 -5.18
C PRO A 129 -4.49 2.10 -5.59
N GLY A 130 -4.55 1.82 -6.89
CA GLY A 130 -4.45 0.47 -7.44
C GLY A 130 -5.38 0.24 -8.62
N TYR A 131 -5.47 -1.01 -9.05
CA TYR A 131 -6.34 -1.43 -10.13
C TYR A 131 -7.63 -2.04 -9.61
N TYR A 132 -8.74 -1.72 -10.28
CA TYR A 132 -10.07 -2.17 -9.88
C TYR A 132 -10.82 -2.76 -11.06
N VAL A 133 -11.45 -3.91 -10.86
CA VAL A 133 -12.39 -4.49 -11.82
C VAL A 133 -13.75 -3.84 -11.60
N MET A 134 -14.15 -3.03 -12.57
CA MET A 134 -15.43 -2.33 -12.61
C MET A 134 -16.32 -2.89 -13.73
N LYS A 135 -17.58 -2.47 -13.77
CA LYS A 135 -18.49 -2.85 -14.85
C LYS A 135 -18.89 -1.63 -15.69
N LYS A 136 -18.73 -1.71 -17.01
CA LYS A 136 -19.22 -0.69 -17.92
C LYS A 136 -20.75 -0.56 -17.83
N GLN A 137 -21.25 0.63 -18.06
CA GLN A 137 -22.68 0.94 -18.04
C GLN A 137 -23.38 0.61 -16.70
N ALA A 138 -22.70 0.82 -15.60
CA ALA A 138 -23.24 0.70 -14.25
C ALA A 138 -23.83 2.04 -13.79
N SER A 139 -24.91 1.99 -12.98
CA SER A 139 -25.38 3.17 -12.30
C SER A 139 -24.32 3.73 -11.35
N GLY A 140 -24.36 5.04 -11.06
CA GLY A 140 -23.45 5.66 -10.09
C GLY A 140 -23.45 4.94 -8.74
N LYS A 141 -24.63 4.51 -8.26
CA LYS A 141 -24.77 3.72 -7.03
C LYS A 141 -24.10 2.35 -7.13
N ALA A 142 -24.23 1.66 -8.24
CA ALA A 142 -23.60 0.36 -8.47
C ALA A 142 -22.07 0.51 -8.59
N ALA A 143 -21.59 1.55 -9.26
CA ALA A 143 -20.17 1.85 -9.38
C ALA A 143 -19.55 2.16 -8.01
N VAL A 144 -20.22 2.95 -7.16
CA VAL A 144 -19.80 3.21 -5.77
C VAL A 144 -19.74 1.92 -4.95
N ALA A 145 -20.79 1.09 -5.01
CA ALA A 145 -20.80 -0.18 -4.28
C ALA A 145 -19.67 -1.11 -4.72
N LYS A 146 -19.35 -1.12 -6.02
CA LYS A 146 -18.31 -1.98 -6.61
C LYS A 146 -16.91 -1.49 -6.22
N ILE A 147 -16.61 -0.19 -6.33
CA ILE A 147 -15.25 0.32 -6.08
C ILE A 147 -14.83 0.22 -4.60
N VAL A 148 -15.79 0.26 -3.67
CA VAL A 148 -15.52 0.10 -2.23
C VAL A 148 -15.49 -1.36 -1.78
N ASP A 149 -15.82 -2.31 -2.65
CA ASP A 149 -15.70 -3.75 -2.36
C ASP A 149 -14.22 -4.15 -2.47
N PRO A 150 -13.60 -4.67 -1.39
CA PRO A 150 -12.20 -5.10 -1.43
C PRO A 150 -11.90 -6.14 -2.53
N LYS A 151 -12.91 -6.93 -2.94
CA LYS A 151 -12.77 -7.93 -4.01
C LYS A 151 -12.65 -7.30 -5.41
N SER A 152 -12.93 -6.03 -5.53
CA SER A 152 -12.79 -5.31 -6.81
C SER A 152 -11.35 -4.85 -7.05
N GLN A 153 -10.56 -4.68 -6.00
CA GLN A 153 -9.14 -4.35 -6.12
C GLN A 153 -8.36 -5.59 -6.55
N VAL A 154 -7.53 -5.43 -7.57
CA VAL A 154 -6.73 -6.50 -8.19
C VAL A 154 -5.31 -6.01 -8.44
N GLY A 155 -4.39 -6.93 -8.67
CA GLY A 155 -3.03 -6.59 -9.07
C GLY A 155 -2.11 -6.14 -7.93
N GLN A 156 -2.60 -6.06 -6.69
CA GLN A 156 -1.80 -5.65 -5.54
C GLN A 156 -1.12 -6.84 -4.88
N PHE A 157 0.15 -6.68 -4.51
CA PHE A 157 0.91 -7.66 -3.72
C PHE A 157 2.04 -6.97 -2.95
N ASP A 158 2.53 -7.64 -1.91
CA ASP A 158 3.63 -7.16 -1.07
C ASP A 158 4.91 -7.95 -1.28
N ILE A 159 6.03 -7.27 -1.24
CA ILE A 159 7.37 -7.86 -1.21
C ILE A 159 8.01 -7.51 0.13
N LYS A 160 8.35 -8.52 0.90
CA LYS A 160 9.00 -8.34 2.20
C LYS A 160 10.52 -8.22 2.05
N PRO A 161 11.21 -7.52 2.97
CA PRO A 161 12.66 -7.62 3.07
C PRO A 161 13.12 -9.09 3.14
N GLY A 162 14.21 -9.40 2.47
CA GLY A 162 14.74 -10.76 2.39
C GLY A 162 14.03 -11.68 1.39
N ALA A 163 13.03 -11.21 0.63
CA ALA A 163 12.39 -11.98 -0.44
C ALA A 163 13.38 -12.28 -1.57
N GLN A 164 13.17 -13.41 -2.26
CA GLN A 164 13.95 -13.84 -3.42
C GLN A 164 13.08 -13.87 -4.68
N LEU A 165 13.69 -13.89 -5.86
CA LEU A 165 12.97 -14.04 -7.12
C LEU A 165 12.23 -15.36 -7.21
N GLU A 166 12.91 -16.46 -6.86
CA GLU A 166 12.36 -17.82 -6.89
C GLU A 166 11.70 -18.16 -5.55
N SER A 167 10.69 -19.03 -5.59
CA SER A 167 10.04 -19.55 -4.38
C SER A 167 10.98 -20.50 -3.65
N ILE A 168 10.88 -20.54 -2.32
CA ILE A 168 11.76 -21.34 -1.46
C ILE A 168 10.91 -22.40 -0.76
N THR A 169 11.33 -23.67 -0.86
CA THR A 169 10.74 -24.74 -0.06
C THR A 169 11.46 -24.81 1.29
N GLN A 170 10.77 -24.49 2.37
CA GLN A 170 11.30 -24.54 3.73
C GLN A 170 11.60 -25.99 4.18
N PRO A 171 12.42 -26.20 5.23
CA PRO A 171 12.69 -27.54 5.76
C PRO A 171 11.44 -28.34 6.17
N ASP A 172 10.36 -27.66 6.57
CA ASP A 172 9.07 -28.24 6.93
C ASP A 172 8.16 -28.52 5.72
N ASN A 173 8.67 -28.37 4.48
CA ASN A 173 7.98 -28.45 3.20
C ASN A 173 6.98 -27.33 2.90
N THR A 174 6.89 -26.29 3.71
CA THR A 174 6.10 -25.10 3.34
C THR A 174 6.81 -24.35 2.22
N VAL A 175 6.05 -23.81 1.29
CA VAL A 175 6.57 -23.00 0.18
C VAL A 175 6.35 -21.53 0.49
N VAL A 176 7.43 -20.77 0.52
CA VAL A 176 7.40 -19.30 0.57
C VAL A 176 7.47 -18.79 -0.86
N ASP A 177 6.42 -18.11 -1.29
CA ASP A 177 6.37 -17.56 -2.65
C ASP A 177 7.48 -16.54 -2.88
N GLY A 178 8.23 -16.75 -3.94
CA GLY A 178 9.17 -15.77 -4.48
C GLY A 178 8.44 -14.62 -5.20
N ILE A 179 9.21 -13.62 -5.60
CA ILE A 179 8.67 -12.42 -6.28
C ILE A 179 7.97 -12.82 -7.59
N THR A 180 8.55 -13.74 -8.36
CA THR A 180 7.95 -14.24 -9.62
C THR A 180 6.58 -14.88 -9.38
N ALA A 181 6.45 -15.72 -8.34
CA ALA A 181 5.17 -16.35 -8.01
C ALA A 181 4.12 -15.35 -7.52
N LYS A 182 4.53 -14.36 -6.73
CA LYS A 182 3.65 -13.27 -6.28
C LYS A 182 3.18 -12.41 -7.45
N LEU A 183 4.07 -12.07 -8.38
CA LEU A 183 3.74 -11.33 -9.60
C LEU A 183 2.76 -12.11 -10.49
N ALA A 184 2.96 -13.44 -10.63
CA ALA A 184 2.03 -14.31 -11.33
C ALA A 184 0.63 -14.28 -10.72
N LYS A 185 0.53 -14.39 -9.38
CA LYS A 185 -0.75 -14.28 -8.66
C LYS A 185 -1.40 -12.91 -8.83
N ALA A 186 -0.61 -11.84 -8.77
CA ALA A 186 -1.09 -10.48 -8.94
C ALA A 186 -1.58 -10.19 -10.38
N SER A 187 -1.05 -10.91 -11.39
CA SER A 187 -1.52 -10.77 -12.77
C SER A 187 -2.94 -11.28 -13.01
N CYS A 188 -3.52 -11.99 -12.02
CA CYS A 188 -4.81 -12.64 -12.13
C CYS A 188 -5.96 -11.68 -11.85
N ALA A 189 -6.90 -11.63 -12.80
CA ALA A 189 -8.26 -11.12 -12.62
C ALA A 189 -9.20 -11.97 -13.47
N ASP A 190 -10.46 -12.08 -13.08
CA ASP A 190 -11.51 -12.60 -13.97
C ASP A 190 -12.16 -11.42 -14.66
N LEU A 191 -12.09 -11.40 -15.98
CA LEU A 191 -12.70 -10.38 -16.84
C LEU A 191 -13.66 -11.06 -17.79
N ASN A 192 -14.94 -10.90 -17.55
CA ASN A 192 -16.01 -11.49 -18.40
C ASN A 192 -15.88 -13.02 -18.54
N GLY A 193 -15.53 -13.71 -17.43
CA GLY A 193 -15.35 -15.17 -17.42
C GLY A 193 -14.04 -15.66 -18.02
N LYS A 194 -13.07 -14.75 -18.26
CA LYS A 194 -11.72 -15.12 -18.72
C LYS A 194 -10.68 -14.70 -17.70
N SER A 195 -9.82 -15.64 -17.29
CA SER A 195 -8.68 -15.36 -16.43
C SER A 195 -7.59 -14.62 -17.19
N THR A 196 -6.98 -13.64 -16.52
CA THR A 196 -5.83 -12.88 -17.06
C THR A 196 -4.49 -13.38 -16.54
N CYS A 197 -4.45 -14.44 -15.73
CA CYS A 197 -3.23 -14.94 -15.10
C CYS A 197 -2.10 -15.20 -16.11
N VAL A 198 -0.92 -14.68 -15.80
CA VAL A 198 0.31 -15.00 -16.52
C VAL A 198 1.03 -16.12 -15.75
N PRO A 199 1.37 -17.26 -16.39
CA PRO A 199 2.08 -18.35 -15.74
C PRO A 199 3.45 -17.93 -15.22
N PRO A 200 3.90 -18.44 -14.05
CA PRO A 200 5.23 -18.14 -13.49
C PRO A 200 6.37 -18.43 -14.46
N GLU A 201 6.23 -19.45 -15.29
CA GLU A 201 7.24 -19.86 -16.27
C GLU A 201 7.47 -18.80 -17.35
N GLN A 202 6.40 -18.11 -17.78
CA GLN A 202 6.51 -17.00 -18.73
C GLN A 202 7.20 -15.79 -18.09
N LEU A 203 6.90 -15.51 -16.82
CA LEU A 203 7.59 -14.46 -16.08
C LEU A 203 9.08 -14.80 -15.88
N ALA A 204 9.41 -16.04 -15.53
CA ALA A 204 10.79 -16.50 -15.41
C ALA A 204 11.56 -16.43 -16.75
N GLN A 205 10.89 -16.69 -17.86
CA GLN A 205 11.47 -16.54 -19.21
C GLN A 205 11.87 -15.08 -19.47
N VAL A 206 11.03 -14.11 -19.13
CA VAL A 206 11.34 -12.67 -19.29
C VAL A 206 12.59 -12.30 -18.48
N VAL A 207 12.69 -12.74 -17.20
CA VAL A 207 13.89 -12.50 -16.38
C VAL A 207 15.15 -12.99 -17.10
N GLN A 208 15.08 -14.13 -17.78
CA GLN A 208 16.24 -14.74 -18.44
C GLN A 208 16.63 -14.09 -19.77
N THR A 209 15.67 -13.55 -20.51
CA THR A 209 15.88 -13.20 -21.93
C THR A 209 15.69 -11.73 -22.26
N ALA A 210 14.95 -10.98 -21.46
CA ALA A 210 14.63 -9.58 -21.78
C ALA A 210 15.86 -8.67 -21.67
N ASP A 211 15.83 -7.58 -22.39
CA ASP A 211 16.74 -6.46 -22.26
C ASP A 211 16.45 -5.72 -20.96
N LEU A 212 17.42 -5.68 -20.04
CA LEU A 212 17.27 -5.10 -18.72
C LEU A 212 16.97 -3.59 -18.76
N ALA A 213 17.52 -2.87 -19.74
CA ALA A 213 17.23 -1.45 -19.92
C ALA A 213 15.75 -1.22 -20.29
N LYS A 214 15.19 -2.07 -21.16
CA LYS A 214 13.76 -2.00 -21.52
C LYS A 214 12.84 -2.35 -20.40
N LEU A 215 13.26 -3.21 -19.46
CA LEU A 215 12.51 -3.49 -18.24
C LEU A 215 12.56 -2.33 -17.23
N GLY A 216 13.43 -1.33 -17.43
CA GLY A 216 13.58 -0.20 -16.51
C GLY A 216 14.61 -0.44 -15.38
N VAL A 217 15.50 -1.41 -15.54
CA VAL A 217 16.62 -1.60 -14.61
C VAL A 217 17.53 -0.37 -14.66
N PRO A 218 17.92 0.22 -13.51
CA PRO A 218 18.80 1.38 -13.49
C PRO A 218 20.16 1.12 -14.13
N ASP A 219 20.69 2.10 -14.86
CA ASP A 219 21.95 1.99 -15.62
C ASP A 219 23.12 1.51 -14.77
N TRP A 220 23.20 1.94 -13.50
CA TRP A 220 24.25 1.55 -12.57
C TRP A 220 24.26 0.05 -12.24
N ALA A 221 23.13 -0.65 -12.44
CA ALA A 221 23.01 -2.07 -12.13
C ALA A 221 23.17 -2.97 -13.37
N ILE A 222 22.87 -2.46 -14.57
CA ILE A 222 22.85 -3.24 -15.81
C ILE A 222 24.15 -4.01 -16.08
N PRO A 223 25.38 -3.40 -15.95
CA PRO A 223 26.62 -4.09 -16.27
C PRO A 223 26.87 -5.35 -15.43
N ASP A 224 26.53 -5.30 -14.13
CA ASP A 224 26.75 -6.43 -13.23
C ASP A 224 25.58 -7.43 -13.29
N ALA A 225 24.34 -6.97 -13.39
CA ALA A 225 23.18 -7.82 -13.59
C ALA A 225 23.28 -8.67 -14.88
N ASN A 226 23.87 -8.15 -15.95
CA ASN A 226 24.11 -8.91 -17.19
C ASN A 226 25.19 -9.99 -17.06
N LYS A 227 26.08 -9.91 -16.06
CA LYS A 227 27.08 -10.96 -15.79
C LYS A 227 26.51 -12.11 -14.95
N ALA A 228 25.35 -11.89 -14.32
CA ALA A 228 24.69 -12.89 -13.48
C ALA A 228 24.17 -14.07 -14.31
N GLU A 229 23.91 -15.20 -13.64
CA GLU A 229 23.12 -16.28 -14.23
C GLU A 229 21.78 -15.72 -14.74
N PRO A 230 21.33 -16.10 -15.95
CA PRO A 230 20.13 -15.52 -16.55
C PRO A 230 18.91 -15.44 -15.63
N LYS A 231 18.66 -16.47 -14.82
CA LYS A 231 17.52 -16.52 -13.90
C LYS A 231 17.67 -15.60 -12.66
N ARG A 232 18.86 -15.04 -12.42
CA ARG A 232 19.21 -14.25 -11.23
C ARG A 232 19.45 -12.77 -11.52
N ARG A 233 19.29 -12.34 -12.80
CA ARG A 233 19.64 -10.98 -13.23
C ARG A 233 18.89 -9.87 -12.52
N LEU A 234 17.68 -10.13 -12.04
CA LEU A 234 16.86 -9.17 -11.28
C LEU A 234 16.92 -9.36 -9.77
N GLU A 235 17.74 -10.31 -9.25
CA GLU A 235 17.83 -10.55 -7.81
C GLU A 235 18.34 -9.32 -7.07
N GLY A 236 17.63 -8.96 -6.00
CA GLY A 236 17.91 -7.78 -5.19
C GLY A 236 17.54 -6.43 -5.81
N LEU A 237 17.24 -6.40 -7.12
CA LEU A 237 16.84 -5.17 -7.82
C LEU A 237 15.35 -4.83 -7.62
N ILE A 238 14.58 -5.70 -6.97
CA ILE A 238 13.20 -5.44 -6.61
C ILE A 238 13.14 -5.08 -5.13
N ALA A 239 12.92 -3.80 -4.83
CA ALA A 239 12.85 -3.30 -3.46
C ALA A 239 11.63 -3.87 -2.71
N PRO A 240 11.74 -4.11 -1.39
CA PRO A 240 10.56 -4.39 -0.58
C PRO A 240 9.55 -3.25 -0.60
N GLY A 241 8.26 -3.61 -0.65
CA GLY A 241 7.17 -2.64 -0.73
C GLY A 241 5.86 -3.28 -1.15
N VAL A 242 4.83 -2.45 -1.27
CA VAL A 242 3.54 -2.81 -1.86
C VAL A 242 3.52 -2.33 -3.30
N TYR A 243 3.16 -3.23 -4.20
CA TYR A 243 3.15 -2.98 -5.64
C TYR A 243 1.78 -3.26 -6.24
N ASP A 244 1.44 -2.48 -7.25
CA ASP A 244 0.24 -2.65 -8.05
C ASP A 244 0.66 -2.89 -9.50
N VAL A 245 0.22 -4.00 -10.08
CA VAL A 245 0.42 -4.33 -11.50
C VAL A 245 -0.92 -4.48 -12.19
N LYS A 246 -1.00 -4.12 -13.46
CA LYS A 246 -2.25 -4.18 -14.22
C LYS A 246 -2.51 -5.61 -14.68
N PRO A 247 -3.56 -6.31 -14.17
CA PRO A 247 -3.95 -7.60 -14.71
C PRO A 247 -4.30 -7.50 -16.20
N GLY A 248 -3.99 -8.55 -16.96
CA GLY A 248 -4.15 -8.56 -18.41
C GLY A 248 -2.99 -7.96 -19.21
N SER A 249 -1.95 -7.47 -18.53
CA SER A 249 -0.65 -7.13 -19.15
C SER A 249 0.12 -8.40 -19.51
N THR A 250 1.02 -8.28 -20.48
CA THR A 250 1.98 -9.33 -20.83
C THR A 250 3.02 -9.55 -19.73
N ALA A 251 3.74 -10.67 -19.77
CA ALA A 251 4.81 -10.94 -18.79
C ALA A 251 5.89 -9.84 -18.80
N GLU A 252 6.26 -9.31 -19.95
CA GLU A 252 7.25 -8.23 -20.07
C GLU A 252 6.73 -6.91 -19.49
N GLU A 253 5.46 -6.56 -19.76
CA GLU A 253 4.82 -5.35 -19.19
C GLU A 253 4.69 -5.45 -17.67
N LEU A 254 4.36 -6.63 -17.12
CA LEU A 254 4.29 -6.85 -15.67
C LEU A 254 5.64 -6.62 -15.00
N TRP A 255 6.71 -7.18 -15.57
CA TRP A 255 8.06 -6.93 -15.07
C TRP A 255 8.47 -5.47 -15.22
N THR A 256 8.16 -4.84 -16.34
CA THR A 256 8.46 -3.41 -16.57
C THR A 256 7.78 -2.53 -15.52
N GLN A 257 6.52 -2.79 -15.20
CA GLN A 257 5.79 -2.08 -14.14
C GLN A 257 6.47 -2.26 -12.79
N LEU A 258 6.79 -3.51 -12.41
CA LEU A 258 7.41 -3.84 -11.14
C LEU A 258 8.83 -3.26 -11.01
N VAL A 259 9.67 -3.46 -12.01
CA VAL A 259 11.07 -2.99 -12.03
C VAL A 259 11.13 -1.46 -12.01
N SER A 260 10.30 -0.78 -12.82
CA SER A 260 10.27 0.69 -12.84
C SER A 260 9.82 1.29 -11.51
N ALA A 261 8.80 0.68 -10.89
CA ALA A 261 8.35 1.11 -9.55
C ALA A 261 9.44 0.87 -8.49
N SER A 262 10.13 -0.28 -8.57
CA SER A 262 11.26 -0.58 -7.68
C SER A 262 12.44 0.36 -7.89
N ALA A 263 12.80 0.67 -9.14
CA ALA A 263 13.85 1.63 -9.45
C ALA A 263 13.56 3.01 -8.83
N THR A 264 12.31 3.46 -8.92
CA THR A 264 11.84 4.69 -8.25
C THR A 264 12.02 4.60 -6.73
N GLN A 265 11.69 3.46 -6.13
CA GLN A 265 11.87 3.24 -4.69
C GLN A 265 13.34 3.24 -4.28
N LEU A 266 14.21 2.55 -5.04
CA LEU A 266 15.67 2.57 -4.80
C LEU A 266 16.24 3.98 -4.93
N GLN A 267 15.77 4.77 -5.91
CA GLN A 267 16.14 6.17 -6.05
C GLN A 267 15.67 7.02 -4.86
N ALA A 268 14.47 6.77 -4.34
CA ALA A 268 13.98 7.44 -3.12
C ALA A 268 14.83 7.09 -1.89
N TRP A 269 15.47 5.93 -1.88
CA TRP A 269 16.47 5.53 -0.88
C TRP A 269 17.90 6.02 -1.20
N ASN A 270 18.02 6.98 -2.11
CA ASN A 270 19.27 7.60 -2.55
C ASN A 270 20.24 6.68 -3.30
N MET A 271 19.79 5.58 -3.92
CA MET A 271 20.66 4.86 -4.86
C MET A 271 20.71 5.58 -6.22
N PRO A 272 21.89 5.70 -6.87
CA PRO A 272 23.16 5.06 -6.52
C PRO A 272 24.05 5.87 -5.56
N THR A 273 23.73 7.15 -5.28
CA THR A 273 24.58 8.13 -4.54
C THR A 273 24.96 7.64 -3.13
N LEU A 274 24.11 6.78 -2.53
CA LEU A 274 24.37 6.18 -1.23
C LEU A 274 25.72 5.42 -1.20
N ALA A 275 26.21 4.94 -2.36
CA ALA A 275 27.44 4.18 -2.48
C ALA A 275 28.70 5.04 -2.62
N ASP A 276 28.60 6.34 -2.90
CA ASP A 276 29.73 7.20 -3.33
C ASP A 276 30.96 7.18 -2.41
N ASN A 277 30.77 7.05 -1.11
CA ASN A 277 31.85 7.08 -0.13
C ASN A 277 32.21 5.71 0.44
N THR A 278 31.74 4.63 -0.16
CA THR A 278 31.94 3.25 0.35
C THR A 278 33.21 2.59 -0.18
N GLY A 279 33.73 3.05 -1.30
CA GLY A 279 34.80 2.38 -2.05
C GLY A 279 34.31 1.21 -2.91
N TYR A 280 32.97 0.98 -2.98
CA TYR A 280 32.32 -0.08 -3.75
C TYR A 280 31.34 0.51 -4.76
N THR A 281 31.06 -0.26 -5.83
CA THR A 281 30.02 0.14 -6.79
C THR A 281 28.64 0.11 -6.14
N PRO A 282 27.65 0.87 -6.66
CA PRO A 282 26.27 0.79 -6.16
C PRO A 282 25.71 -0.65 -6.16
N TYR A 283 26.05 -1.45 -7.16
CA TYR A 283 25.64 -2.85 -7.22
C TYR A 283 26.29 -3.69 -6.10
N GLN A 284 27.57 -3.48 -5.82
CA GLN A 284 28.26 -4.16 -4.71
C GLN A 284 27.69 -3.77 -3.35
N VAL A 285 27.30 -2.50 -3.16
CA VAL A 285 26.59 -2.07 -1.94
C VAL A 285 25.23 -2.77 -1.83
N LEU A 286 24.52 -2.94 -2.94
CA LEU A 286 23.26 -3.70 -2.96
C LEU A 286 23.49 -5.18 -2.61
N VAL A 287 24.57 -5.79 -3.11
CA VAL A 287 24.97 -7.15 -2.73
C VAL A 287 25.20 -7.23 -1.22
N MET A 288 26.04 -6.34 -0.66
CA MET A 288 26.29 -6.30 0.79
C MET A 288 25.02 -6.10 1.60
N ALA A 289 24.13 -5.20 1.16
CA ALA A 289 22.85 -5.00 1.82
C ALA A 289 22.00 -6.28 1.86
N SER A 290 22.00 -7.06 0.78
CA SER A 290 21.27 -8.33 0.73
C SER A 290 21.82 -9.39 1.68
N LEU A 291 23.15 -9.38 1.91
CA LEU A 291 23.80 -10.22 2.91
C LEU A 291 23.41 -9.79 4.32
N VAL A 292 23.53 -8.50 4.62
CA VAL A 292 23.14 -7.92 5.93
C VAL A 292 21.68 -8.24 6.25
N GLU A 293 20.78 -8.10 5.28
CA GLU A 293 19.35 -8.42 5.43
C GLU A 293 19.11 -9.88 5.83
N LYS A 294 19.92 -10.81 5.29
CA LYS A 294 19.77 -12.26 5.55
C LYS A 294 20.45 -12.71 6.83
N GLU A 295 21.52 -12.04 7.24
CA GLU A 295 22.36 -12.47 8.37
C GLU A 295 21.88 -11.90 9.71
N ALA A 296 21.24 -10.73 9.73
CA ALA A 296 21.02 -9.99 10.97
C ALA A 296 19.57 -9.55 11.18
N ILE A 297 19.28 -9.13 12.41
CA ILE A 297 18.11 -8.33 12.71
C ILE A 297 18.47 -6.84 12.64
N THR A 298 17.50 -5.97 12.45
CA THR A 298 17.71 -4.55 12.12
C THR A 298 18.68 -3.82 13.05
N LYS A 299 18.67 -4.11 14.36
CA LYS A 299 19.57 -3.46 15.33
C LYS A 299 21.05 -3.83 15.16
N ASP A 300 21.34 -4.95 14.48
CA ASP A 300 22.70 -5.46 14.26
C ASP A 300 23.22 -5.16 12.86
N PHE A 301 22.39 -4.61 11.96
CA PHE A 301 22.73 -4.35 10.56
C PHE A 301 24.04 -3.58 10.39
N GLY A 302 24.25 -2.50 11.15
CA GLY A 302 25.47 -1.69 11.07
C GLY A 302 26.74 -2.46 11.44
N LYS A 303 26.65 -3.33 12.46
CA LYS A 303 27.80 -4.15 12.91
C LYS A 303 28.09 -5.31 11.97
N VAL A 304 27.05 -6.00 11.47
CA VAL A 304 27.24 -7.07 10.48
C VAL A 304 27.81 -6.50 9.17
N SER A 305 27.33 -5.32 8.76
CA SER A 305 27.93 -4.59 7.65
C SER A 305 29.42 -4.30 7.91
N ARG A 306 29.76 -3.85 9.11
CA ARG A 306 31.17 -3.61 9.48
C ARG A 306 32.02 -4.88 9.40
N VAL A 307 31.54 -6.01 9.89
CA VAL A 307 32.23 -7.30 9.74
C VAL A 307 32.45 -7.62 8.27
N THR A 308 31.43 -7.43 7.41
CA THR A 308 31.56 -7.63 5.97
C THR A 308 32.69 -6.79 5.39
N TYR A 309 32.73 -5.49 5.68
CA TYR A 309 33.78 -4.58 5.20
C TYR A 309 35.16 -4.96 5.70
N ASN A 310 35.29 -5.27 6.99
CA ASN A 310 36.59 -5.65 7.57
C ASN A 310 37.12 -6.93 6.93
N ARG A 311 36.28 -7.96 6.78
CA ARG A 311 36.67 -9.21 6.10
C ARG A 311 37.05 -8.99 4.64
N LEU A 312 36.32 -8.18 3.90
CA LEU A 312 36.64 -7.85 2.50
C LEU A 312 37.98 -7.11 2.41
N HIS A 313 38.23 -6.15 3.29
CA HIS A 313 39.49 -5.40 3.36
C HIS A 313 40.68 -6.32 3.67
N ASP A 314 40.51 -7.25 4.58
CA ASP A 314 41.57 -8.19 5.00
C ASP A 314 41.71 -9.41 4.07
N GLY A 315 40.92 -9.46 2.97
CA GLY A 315 40.91 -10.61 2.05
C GLY A 315 40.33 -11.88 2.64
N MET A 316 39.63 -11.79 3.79
CA MET A 316 39.00 -12.93 4.45
C MET A 316 37.75 -13.37 3.68
N ARG A 317 37.43 -14.66 3.74
CA ARG A 317 36.17 -15.21 3.24
C ARG A 317 35.05 -14.77 4.12
N LEU A 318 33.87 -14.44 3.52
CA LEU A 318 32.69 -13.95 4.30
C LEU A 318 32.08 -15.05 5.16
N GLN A 319 32.02 -16.30 4.69
CA GLN A 319 31.54 -17.48 5.41
C GLN A 319 30.09 -17.31 5.93
N TYR A 320 29.20 -16.84 5.06
CA TYR A 320 27.79 -16.63 5.36
C TYR A 320 26.95 -17.82 4.90
N ASP A 321 26.26 -18.47 5.83
CA ASP A 321 25.35 -19.60 5.56
C ASP A 321 24.21 -19.20 4.62
N SER A 322 23.78 -17.93 4.65
CA SER A 322 22.75 -17.41 3.75
C SER A 322 23.13 -17.53 2.28
N THR A 323 24.43 -17.42 1.94
CA THR A 323 24.90 -17.54 0.56
C THR A 323 24.89 -18.98 0.06
N ILE A 324 25.11 -19.95 0.96
CA ILE A 324 24.94 -21.37 0.67
C ILE A 324 23.45 -21.69 0.48
N ASN A 325 22.63 -21.26 1.44
CA ASN A 325 21.20 -21.48 1.41
C ASN A 325 20.51 -20.90 0.17
N TYR A 326 21.05 -19.80 -0.38
CA TYR A 326 20.51 -19.15 -1.58
C TYR A 326 20.54 -20.05 -2.83
N VAL A 327 21.47 -20.97 -2.90
CA VAL A 327 21.65 -21.89 -4.06
C VAL A 327 21.19 -23.32 -3.77
N LEU A 328 20.74 -23.61 -2.55
CA LEU A 328 20.16 -24.90 -2.21
C LEU A 328 18.70 -24.97 -2.61
N ASP A 329 18.28 -26.10 -3.17
CA ASP A 329 16.87 -26.35 -3.48
C ASP A 329 15.97 -26.30 -2.23
N ARG A 330 16.56 -26.66 -1.09
CA ARG A 330 15.92 -26.59 0.22
C ARG A 330 16.92 -26.01 1.24
N PRO A 331 16.75 -24.76 1.67
CA PRO A 331 17.60 -24.15 2.67
C PRO A 331 17.63 -24.97 3.97
N ALA A 332 18.81 -25.08 4.55
CA ALA A 332 19.00 -25.72 5.84
C ALA A 332 19.01 -24.67 6.96
N ILE A 333 18.47 -25.03 8.14
CA ILE A 333 18.59 -24.18 9.35
C ILE A 333 20.07 -23.99 9.72
N ARG A 334 20.87 -25.06 9.52
CA ARG A 334 22.33 -25.04 9.57
C ARG A 334 22.85 -25.73 8.34
N THR A 335 23.80 -25.11 7.65
CA THR A 335 24.50 -25.73 6.54
C THR A 335 25.44 -26.78 7.10
N SER A 336 25.51 -27.95 6.43
CA SER A 336 26.49 -29.01 6.75
C SER A 336 27.85 -28.68 6.18
N ASP A 337 28.88 -29.35 6.66
CA ASP A 337 30.22 -29.22 6.05
C ASP A 337 30.19 -29.63 4.57
N ALA A 338 29.44 -30.67 4.23
CA ALA A 338 29.23 -31.06 2.83
C ALA A 338 28.55 -29.96 1.98
N ASP A 339 27.65 -29.13 2.56
CA ASP A 339 27.08 -27.99 1.84
C ASP A 339 28.10 -26.86 1.68
N ARG A 340 28.93 -26.62 2.69
CA ARG A 340 30.02 -25.61 2.65
C ARG A 340 31.16 -25.96 1.72
N ASP A 341 31.38 -27.27 1.46
CA ASP A 341 32.39 -27.76 0.54
C ASP A 341 31.95 -27.77 -0.93
N LYS A 342 30.66 -27.54 -1.22
CA LYS A 342 30.15 -27.46 -2.58
C LYS A 342 30.79 -26.30 -3.34
N VAL A 343 31.32 -26.60 -4.52
CA VAL A 343 31.85 -25.56 -5.41
C VAL A 343 30.70 -24.77 -6.02
N GLY A 344 30.81 -23.45 -6.00
CA GLY A 344 29.82 -22.57 -6.61
C GLY A 344 30.13 -21.08 -6.41
N ALA A 345 29.70 -20.24 -7.32
CA ALA A 345 30.03 -18.81 -7.31
C ALA A 345 29.49 -18.07 -6.04
N TYR A 346 28.43 -18.58 -5.44
CA TYR A 346 27.83 -18.02 -4.22
C TYR A 346 28.46 -18.58 -2.93
N ASN A 347 29.32 -19.61 -3.00
CA ASN A 347 29.90 -20.19 -1.81
C ASN A 347 30.95 -19.27 -1.18
N THR A 348 30.60 -18.50 -0.18
CA THR A 348 31.50 -17.60 0.55
C THR A 348 32.38 -18.31 1.59
N TYR A 349 32.28 -19.64 1.76
CA TYR A 349 33.26 -20.47 2.47
C TYR A 349 34.41 -20.88 1.55
N GLY A 350 34.12 -21.06 0.26
CA GLY A 350 35.11 -21.43 -0.75
C GLY A 350 35.79 -20.24 -1.43
N ASN A 351 35.03 -19.17 -1.66
CA ASN A 351 35.47 -17.99 -2.40
C ASN A 351 35.67 -16.77 -1.48
N SER A 352 36.70 -15.97 -1.78
CA SER A 352 36.86 -14.63 -1.20
C SER A 352 36.08 -13.60 -1.99
N GLY A 353 35.71 -12.47 -1.33
CA GLY A 353 34.97 -11.40 -1.94
C GLY A 353 33.43 -11.57 -1.83
N LEU A 354 32.73 -10.73 -2.56
CA LEU A 354 31.26 -10.73 -2.61
C LEU A 354 30.72 -11.81 -3.55
N PRO A 355 29.54 -12.37 -3.29
CA PRO A 355 28.86 -13.19 -4.29
C PRO A 355 28.51 -12.35 -5.53
N PRO A 356 28.28 -13.03 -6.69
CA PRO A 356 28.10 -12.32 -7.97
C PRO A 356 26.87 -11.44 -8.06
N THR A 357 25.82 -11.72 -7.26
CA THR A 357 24.59 -10.94 -7.21
C THR A 357 24.13 -10.76 -5.76
N PRO A 358 23.18 -9.85 -5.49
CA PRO A 358 22.38 -9.94 -4.29
C PRO A 358 21.77 -11.34 -4.13
N ILE A 359 21.43 -11.74 -2.92
CA ILE A 359 20.81 -13.04 -2.59
C ILE A 359 19.37 -12.89 -2.06
N SER A 360 18.88 -11.67 -2.03
CA SER A 360 17.52 -11.32 -1.64
C SER A 360 17.25 -9.83 -1.90
N ALA A 361 16.00 -9.42 -1.76
CA ALA A 361 15.57 -8.02 -1.76
C ALA A 361 15.92 -7.34 -0.42
N PRO A 362 16.95 -6.47 -0.35
CA PRO A 362 17.26 -5.77 0.89
C PRO A 362 16.28 -4.63 1.17
N GLY A 363 15.95 -4.43 2.45
CA GLY A 363 15.21 -3.25 2.89
C GLY A 363 16.08 -1.99 2.98
N GLU A 364 15.43 -0.83 3.13
CA GLU A 364 16.11 0.46 3.26
C GLU A 364 17.12 0.48 4.42
N GLY A 365 16.79 -0.17 5.56
CA GLY A 365 17.67 -0.25 6.72
C GLY A 365 18.96 -1.01 6.44
N ALA A 366 18.87 -2.15 5.75
CA ALA A 366 20.05 -2.93 5.35
C ALA A 366 20.90 -2.19 4.31
N LEU A 367 20.25 -1.49 3.37
CA LEU A 367 20.93 -0.67 2.36
C LEU A 367 21.71 0.48 3.01
N LYS A 368 21.09 1.21 3.94
CA LYS A 368 21.75 2.28 4.70
C LYS A 368 22.92 1.74 5.54
N ALA A 369 22.74 0.60 6.18
CA ALA A 369 23.80 -0.04 6.95
C ALA A 369 24.96 -0.51 6.06
N ALA A 370 24.69 -1.02 4.86
CA ALA A 370 25.71 -1.38 3.89
C ALA A 370 26.50 -0.17 3.39
N ALA A 371 25.84 0.99 3.25
CA ALA A 371 26.49 2.22 2.81
C ALA A 371 27.25 2.94 3.93
N ALA A 372 26.81 2.81 5.18
CA ALA A 372 27.40 3.49 6.33
C ALA A 372 27.51 2.48 7.53
N PRO A 373 28.47 1.53 7.44
CA PRO A 373 28.67 0.55 8.50
C PRO A 373 29.12 1.22 9.80
N GLU A 374 28.72 0.65 10.95
CA GLU A 374 29.21 1.10 12.26
C GLU A 374 30.72 1.05 12.35
N GLN A 375 31.31 1.91 13.19
CA GLN A 375 32.76 1.86 13.46
C GLN A 375 33.07 0.70 14.42
N GLY A 376 34.10 -0.10 14.07
CA GLY A 376 34.52 -1.21 14.90
C GLY A 376 35.53 -2.13 14.20
N ALA A 377 36.21 -2.95 14.97
CA ALA A 377 37.23 -3.88 14.48
C ALA A 377 36.73 -5.35 14.41
N TRP A 378 35.41 -5.55 14.47
CA TRP A 378 34.84 -6.90 14.48
C TRP A 378 35.13 -7.66 13.18
N LEU A 379 35.53 -8.90 13.33
CA LEU A 379 35.75 -9.84 12.25
C LEU A 379 34.75 -11.00 12.29
N TYR A 380 34.13 -11.23 13.43
CA TYR A 380 33.23 -12.37 13.66
C TYR A 380 31.92 -11.91 14.31
N PHE A 381 30.85 -12.67 14.02
CA PHE A 381 29.59 -12.57 14.74
C PHE A 381 28.89 -13.94 14.79
N VAL A 382 28.01 -14.10 15.74
CA VAL A 382 27.11 -15.25 15.86
C VAL A 382 25.84 -14.81 16.55
N LYS A 383 24.67 -15.31 16.11
CA LYS A 383 23.40 -15.10 16.82
C LYS A 383 23.51 -15.73 18.20
N CYS A 384 23.56 -14.94 19.26
CA CYS A 384 23.83 -15.40 20.61
C CYS A 384 22.64 -15.28 21.57
N GLU A 385 21.53 -14.67 21.11
CA GLU A 385 20.30 -14.58 21.88
C GLU A 385 19.12 -15.15 21.07
N LYS A 386 18.07 -15.61 21.74
CA LYS A 386 16.89 -16.22 21.10
C LYS A 386 16.09 -15.23 20.23
N ASP A 387 16.20 -13.94 20.49
CA ASP A 387 15.56 -12.89 19.68
C ASP A 387 16.32 -12.61 18.38
N GLY A 388 17.41 -13.35 18.09
CA GLY A 388 18.25 -13.19 16.92
C GLY A 388 19.37 -12.16 17.07
N THR A 389 19.55 -11.56 18.26
CA THR A 389 20.66 -10.63 18.54
C THR A 389 21.99 -11.34 18.42
N SER A 390 22.94 -10.65 17.77
CA SER A 390 24.30 -11.17 17.53
C SER A 390 25.28 -10.70 18.60
N CYS A 391 26.23 -11.58 18.95
CA CYS A 391 27.46 -11.24 19.65
C CYS A 391 28.58 -11.09 18.63
N PHE A 392 29.37 -10.04 18.78
CA PHE A 392 30.47 -9.69 17.87
C PHE A 392 31.82 -9.94 18.53
N ALA A 393 32.84 -10.24 17.74
CA ALA A 393 34.18 -10.54 18.21
C ALA A 393 35.24 -10.02 17.22
N THR A 394 36.42 -9.69 17.76
CA THR A 394 37.60 -9.27 16.99
C THR A 394 38.57 -10.42 16.77
N THR A 395 38.57 -11.39 17.67
CA THR A 395 39.45 -12.57 17.63
C THR A 395 38.63 -13.87 17.53
N ASP A 396 39.28 -14.94 17.10
CA ASP A 396 38.65 -16.26 17.04
C ASP A 396 38.31 -16.80 18.45
N ASP A 397 39.20 -16.58 19.43
CA ASP A 397 38.94 -16.98 20.82
C ASP A 397 37.68 -16.33 21.39
N GLU A 398 37.49 -15.01 21.17
CA GLU A 398 36.25 -14.30 21.55
C GLU A 398 35.03 -14.87 20.82
N HIS A 399 35.21 -15.23 19.53
CA HIS A 399 34.14 -15.82 18.73
C HIS A 399 33.75 -17.21 19.25
N GLU A 400 34.70 -18.06 19.65
CA GLU A 400 34.43 -19.36 20.26
C GLU A 400 33.71 -19.19 21.61
N ALA A 401 34.09 -18.18 22.44
CA ALA A 401 33.37 -17.84 23.65
C ALA A 401 31.91 -17.43 23.36
N ASN A 402 31.71 -16.62 22.31
CA ASN A 402 30.36 -16.20 21.88
C ASN A 402 29.54 -17.40 21.35
N LYS A 403 30.14 -18.36 20.65
CA LYS A 403 29.45 -19.59 20.22
C LYS A 403 29.04 -20.46 21.43
N ASN A 404 29.86 -20.54 22.44
CA ASN A 404 29.51 -21.23 23.68
C ASN A 404 28.38 -20.54 24.43
N LYS A 405 28.39 -19.19 24.51
CA LYS A 405 27.30 -18.40 25.03
C LYS A 405 26.00 -18.66 24.25
N ALA A 406 26.06 -18.66 22.93
CA ALA A 406 24.90 -18.89 22.06
C ALA A 406 24.27 -20.27 22.31
N ARG A 407 25.10 -21.31 22.47
CA ARG A 407 24.62 -22.67 22.83
C ARG A 407 23.96 -22.67 24.21
N ALA A 408 24.55 -22.01 25.20
CA ALA A 408 24.00 -21.93 26.55
C ALA A 408 22.65 -21.19 26.58
N ASN A 409 22.51 -20.16 25.76
CA ASN A 409 21.27 -19.39 25.60
C ASN A 409 20.21 -20.12 24.76
N GLY A 410 20.56 -21.21 24.08
CA GLY A 410 19.66 -21.89 23.14
C GLY A 410 19.29 -20.98 21.95
N ALA A 411 20.25 -20.19 21.47
CA ALA A 411 20.06 -19.31 20.32
C ALA A 411 20.07 -20.08 19.00
N TYR A 412 20.65 -21.30 19.01
CA TYR A 412 20.65 -22.25 17.89
C TYR A 412 20.91 -23.69 18.37
#